data_926d7ce76ef897a3bfb73ad85b648eee
#
_entry.id   926d7ce76ef897a3bfb73ad85b648eee
#
_cell.length_a   1.000
_cell.length_b   1.000
_cell.length_c   1.000
_cell.angle_alpha   90.00
_cell.angle_beta   90.00
_cell.angle_gamma   90.00
#
_symmetry.space_group_name_H-M   'P 1'
#
loop_
_entity.id
_entity.type
_entity.pdbx_description
1 polymer ?
#
loop_
_entity_poly.entity_id
_entity_poly.type
_entity_poly.pdbx_seq_one_letter_code
_entity_poly.pdbx_strand_id
1 'polypeptide(L)'
;TYADPETLGETGGVITNDMNGPEIYATVFALTPSNHNENILWAGSDDGLIHITKDHGKTWSDITPENMPKDTRVSIIDESKHKPGTAYVAAKRYQMDDRKPYIWKTNDYGESWEFIVDGIRSDDFIHVVREDITTPGLLFAGGEHGVWVSFDDGKNWKSLGLNMPDTQISDLIVTDKDVVVGTHGRSIY
;
A
#
# COMPACT_ATOMS: atom_id res chain seq x y z
N THR A 1 14.42 5.97 7.21
CA THR A 1 14.66 4.52 7.34
C THR A 1 14.91 4.15 8.79
N TYR A 2 14.41 2.99 9.19
CA TYR A 2 14.80 2.35 10.47
C TYR A 2 16.18 1.71 10.38
N ALA A 3 16.71 1.55 9.18
CA ALA A 3 18.03 1.01 8.98
C ALA A 3 19.07 2.04 9.40
N ASP A 4 19.89 1.69 10.42
CA ASP A 4 21.03 2.46 10.84
C ASP A 4 22.26 2.00 10.01
N PRO A 5 22.84 2.87 9.18
CA PRO A 5 23.99 2.51 8.35
C PRO A 5 25.20 1.99 9.16
N GLU A 6 25.31 2.36 10.44
CA GLU A 6 26.40 1.90 11.32
C GLU A 6 26.16 0.49 11.89
N THR A 7 24.90 0.07 11.96
CA THR A 7 24.49 -1.24 12.51
C THR A 7 23.99 -2.21 11.44
N LEU A 8 23.67 -1.72 10.25
CA LEU A 8 23.51 -2.57 9.08
C LEU A 8 24.88 -3.19 8.77
N GLY A 9 25.10 -4.40 9.23
CA GLY A 9 26.24 -5.18 8.78
C GLY A 9 26.32 -5.21 7.26
N GLU A 10 27.23 -5.97 6.70
CA GLU A 10 27.39 -6.14 5.25
C GLU A 10 26.20 -6.81 4.54
N THR A 11 24.97 -6.73 5.11
CA THR A 11 23.83 -7.53 4.71
C THR A 11 22.56 -6.70 4.60
N GLY A 12 21.64 -7.09 3.72
CA GLY A 12 20.45 -6.36 3.34
C GLY A 12 19.32 -6.23 4.38
N GLY A 13 19.61 -6.22 5.68
CA GLY A 13 18.63 -5.98 6.75
C GLY A 13 18.14 -7.24 7.46
N VAL A 14 17.03 -7.13 8.20
CA VAL A 14 16.54 -8.18 9.12
C VAL A 14 16.04 -9.47 8.42
N ILE A 15 15.69 -9.40 7.15
CA ILE A 15 15.05 -10.49 6.42
C ILE A 15 16.07 -11.34 5.64
N THR A 16 17.10 -10.71 5.07
CA THR A 16 18.16 -11.42 4.36
C THR A 16 19.52 -10.92 4.78
N ASN A 17 20.41 -11.84 5.10
CA ASN A 17 21.81 -11.54 5.38
C ASN A 17 22.67 -11.42 4.11
N ASP A 18 22.04 -11.28 2.96
CA ASP A 18 22.73 -11.22 1.66
C ASP A 18 22.58 -9.84 1.03
N MET A 19 23.64 -9.05 1.07
CA MET A 19 23.79 -7.86 0.23
C MET A 19 24.20 -8.29 -1.17
N ASN A 20 23.28 -8.81 -1.95
CA ASN A 20 23.47 -9.01 -3.37
C ASN A 20 22.97 -7.76 -4.11
N GLY A 21 23.86 -6.79 -4.29
CA GLY A 21 23.73 -5.62 -5.15
C GLY A 21 22.38 -4.93 -5.34
N PRO A 22 21.33 -5.57 -5.87
CA PRO A 22 20.01 -4.93 -6.05
C PRO A 22 19.08 -5.04 -4.84
N GLU A 23 19.38 -5.85 -3.82
CA GLU A 23 18.49 -6.06 -2.67
C GLU A 23 18.97 -5.26 -1.48
N ILE A 24 18.75 -3.95 -1.54
CA ILE A 24 19.05 -3.05 -0.43
C ILE A 24 17.77 -2.85 0.39
N TYR A 25 17.81 -3.20 1.67
CA TYR A 25 16.76 -2.91 2.63
C TYR A 25 16.62 -1.40 2.86
N ALA A 26 15.41 -0.94 3.23
CA ALA A 26 15.05 0.47 3.37
C ALA A 26 14.95 1.22 2.02
N THR A 27 14.47 0.53 1.02
CA THR A 27 14.25 1.08 -0.31
C THR A 27 12.86 1.71 -0.41
N VAL A 28 12.75 2.80 -1.15
CA VAL A 28 11.44 3.36 -1.53
C VAL A 28 10.77 2.40 -2.51
N PHE A 29 9.64 1.85 -2.11
CA PHE A 29 8.87 0.87 -2.87
C PHE A 29 7.64 1.47 -3.54
N ALA A 30 7.03 2.48 -2.90
CA ALA A 30 5.90 3.23 -3.42
C ALA A 30 6.29 4.71 -3.54
N LEU A 31 6.10 5.29 -4.71
CA LEU A 31 6.26 6.72 -4.96
C LEU A 31 5.08 7.22 -5.79
N THR A 32 4.26 8.08 -5.21
CA THR A 32 3.02 8.55 -5.83
C THR A 32 3.00 10.08 -5.90
N PRO A 33 2.90 10.67 -7.10
CA PRO A 33 2.64 12.10 -7.23
C PRO A 33 1.19 12.41 -6.86
N SER A 34 0.97 13.59 -6.29
CA SER A 34 -0.38 14.05 -5.99
C SER A 34 -1.18 14.34 -7.26
N ASN A 35 -2.46 13.96 -7.23
CA ASN A 35 -3.42 14.27 -8.28
C ASN A 35 -3.89 15.74 -8.23
N HIS A 36 -3.62 16.47 -7.14
CA HIS A 36 -4.16 17.79 -6.87
C HIS A 36 -3.11 18.90 -6.82
N ASN A 37 -1.84 18.55 -6.56
CA ASN A 37 -0.77 19.54 -6.40
C ASN A 37 0.58 18.93 -6.79
N GLU A 38 1.18 19.45 -7.85
CA GLU A 38 2.46 18.97 -8.39
C GLU A 38 3.63 19.05 -7.39
N ASN A 39 3.52 19.89 -6.33
CA ASN A 39 4.54 19.98 -5.30
C ASN A 39 4.52 18.81 -4.30
N ILE A 40 3.48 17.98 -4.32
CA ILE A 40 3.26 16.92 -3.34
C ILE A 40 3.62 15.57 -3.94
N LEU A 41 4.48 14.84 -3.21
CA LEU A 41 4.80 13.44 -3.48
C LEU A 41 4.66 12.64 -2.19
N TRP A 42 4.15 11.43 -2.31
CA TRP A 42 4.06 10.44 -1.25
C TRP A 42 5.10 9.36 -1.49
N ALA A 43 5.83 8.96 -0.48
CA ALA A 43 6.82 7.88 -0.56
C ALA A 43 6.63 6.86 0.55
N GLY A 44 6.63 5.59 0.19
CA GLY A 44 6.56 4.47 1.12
C GLY A 44 7.74 3.52 0.91
N SER A 45 8.31 3.03 2.01
CA SER A 45 9.47 2.16 1.98
C SER A 45 9.15 0.72 2.42
N ASP A 46 10.07 -0.18 2.19
CA ASP A 46 9.94 -1.59 2.58
C ASP A 46 10.26 -1.85 4.05
N ASP A 47 10.81 -0.88 4.75
CA ASP A 47 11.03 -0.91 6.20
C ASP A 47 9.85 -0.32 7.00
N GLY A 48 8.81 0.19 6.32
CA GLY A 48 7.55 0.61 6.94
C GLY A 48 7.46 2.08 7.29
N LEU A 49 8.19 2.93 6.57
CA LEU A 49 8.05 4.38 6.71
C LEU A 49 7.22 4.96 5.56
N ILE A 50 6.42 5.95 5.89
CA ILE A 50 5.71 6.77 4.91
C ILE A 50 6.14 8.22 5.09
N HIS A 51 6.56 8.83 3.99
CA HIS A 51 6.97 10.22 3.95
C HIS A 51 6.16 11.00 2.93
N ILE A 52 5.99 12.28 3.19
CA ILE A 52 5.38 13.23 2.26
C ILE A 52 6.31 14.43 2.06
N THR A 53 6.39 14.91 0.83
CA THR A 53 6.93 16.24 0.53
C THR A 53 5.82 17.15 0.05
N LYS A 54 5.91 18.44 0.34
CA LYS A 54 4.98 19.48 -0.13
C LYS A 54 5.71 20.59 -0.90
N ASP A 55 6.97 20.34 -1.27
CA ASP A 55 7.89 21.33 -1.90
C ASP A 55 8.77 20.73 -3.01
N HIS A 56 8.22 19.82 -3.81
CA HIS A 56 8.93 19.11 -4.89
C HIS A 56 10.13 18.28 -4.40
N GLY A 57 10.05 17.67 -3.22
CA GLY A 57 11.09 16.78 -2.71
C GLY A 57 12.28 17.49 -2.04
N LYS A 58 12.20 18.79 -1.79
CA LYS A 58 13.27 19.51 -1.09
C LYS A 58 13.31 19.15 0.40
N THR A 59 12.13 18.99 1.01
CA THR A 59 11.98 18.51 2.38
C THR A 59 10.96 17.37 2.46
N TRP A 60 11.15 16.45 3.39
CA TRP A 60 10.28 15.32 3.61
C TRP A 60 9.87 15.25 5.08
N SER A 61 8.60 15.00 5.33
CA SER A 61 8.05 14.78 6.66
C SER A 61 7.67 13.32 6.82
N ASP A 62 8.04 12.72 7.93
CA ASP A 62 7.56 11.39 8.32
C ASP A 62 6.10 11.50 8.77
N ILE A 63 5.25 10.73 8.10
CA ILE A 63 3.80 10.67 8.34
C ILE A 63 3.35 9.24 8.61
N THR A 64 4.25 8.37 9.01
CA THR A 64 3.99 6.95 9.25
C THR A 64 2.91 6.77 10.32
N PRO A 65 1.87 5.93 10.09
CA PRO A 65 0.89 5.60 11.12
C PRO A 65 1.57 5.06 12.39
N GLU A 66 1.20 5.55 13.57
CA GLU A 66 1.78 5.11 14.85
C GLU A 66 1.63 3.60 15.09
N ASN A 67 0.56 3.02 14.56
CA ASN A 67 0.28 1.59 14.69
C ASN A 67 0.82 0.73 13.55
N MET A 68 1.63 1.30 12.64
CA MET A 68 2.29 0.51 11.60
C MET A 68 3.46 -0.27 12.22
N PRO A 69 3.45 -1.61 12.14
CA PRO A 69 4.57 -2.38 12.64
C PRO A 69 5.84 -2.12 11.82
N LYS A 70 6.99 -2.12 12.48
CA LYS A 70 8.29 -2.06 11.77
C LYS A 70 8.43 -3.21 10.77
N ASP A 71 9.25 -3.01 9.76
CA ASP A 71 9.49 -3.99 8.70
C ASP A 71 8.21 -4.37 7.93
N THR A 72 7.30 -3.40 7.80
CA THR A 72 6.10 -3.50 7.00
C THR A 72 6.37 -2.91 5.63
N ARG A 73 6.38 -3.72 4.58
CA ARG A 73 6.58 -3.20 3.22
C ARG A 73 5.35 -2.41 2.77
N VAL A 74 5.51 -1.11 2.58
CA VAL A 74 4.50 -0.27 1.91
C VAL A 74 4.48 -0.63 0.43
N SER A 75 3.43 -1.31 0.00
CA SER A 75 3.33 -1.84 -1.37
C SER A 75 2.85 -0.78 -2.34
N ILE A 76 1.86 0.01 -1.93
CA ILE A 76 1.23 1.04 -2.75
C ILE A 76 0.70 2.17 -1.89
N ILE A 77 0.74 3.37 -2.44
CA ILE A 77 0.02 4.53 -1.95
C ILE A 77 -0.86 5.03 -3.09
N ASP A 78 -2.16 5.13 -2.87
CA ASP A 78 -3.13 5.65 -3.84
C ASP A 78 -3.76 6.92 -3.29
N GLU A 79 -3.36 8.09 -3.83
CA GLU A 79 -4.01 9.35 -3.45
C GLU A 79 -5.35 9.45 -4.15
N SER A 80 -6.38 9.82 -3.38
CA SER A 80 -7.73 10.04 -3.90
C SER A 80 -7.72 11.05 -5.06
N LYS A 81 -8.42 10.72 -6.14
CA LYS A 81 -8.65 11.67 -7.24
C LYS A 81 -9.75 12.66 -6.95
N HIS A 82 -10.55 12.40 -5.90
CA HIS A 82 -11.73 13.19 -5.55
C HIS A 82 -11.48 14.21 -4.47
N LYS A 83 -10.56 13.90 -3.53
CA LYS A 83 -10.38 14.71 -2.32
C LYS A 83 -8.89 14.92 -2.01
N PRO A 84 -8.39 16.16 -2.08
CA PRO A 84 -7.01 16.48 -1.70
C PRO A 84 -6.72 16.05 -0.25
N GLY A 85 -5.51 15.51 -0.03
CA GLY A 85 -5.06 15.05 1.28
C GLY A 85 -5.59 13.70 1.72
N THR A 86 -6.48 13.10 0.93
CA THR A 86 -6.94 11.72 1.17
C THR A 86 -6.05 10.75 0.41
N ALA A 87 -5.56 9.73 1.11
CA ALA A 87 -4.78 8.65 0.51
C ALA A 87 -5.04 7.32 1.20
N TYR A 88 -4.90 6.25 0.44
CA TYR A 88 -5.02 4.86 0.89
C TYR A 88 -3.67 4.18 0.74
N VAL A 89 -3.28 3.42 1.74
CA VAL A 89 -1.98 2.73 1.78
C VAL A 89 -2.21 1.25 2.00
N ALA A 90 -1.75 0.43 1.06
CA ALA A 90 -1.66 -1.01 1.28
C ALA A 90 -0.23 -1.41 1.64
N ALA A 91 -0.12 -2.27 2.63
CA ALA A 91 1.16 -2.78 3.08
C ALA A 91 1.09 -4.26 3.46
N LYS A 92 2.25 -4.92 3.57
CA LYS A 92 2.36 -6.35 3.83
C LYS A 92 3.58 -6.71 4.65
N ARG A 93 3.46 -7.79 5.44
CA ARG A 93 4.52 -8.30 6.32
C ARG A 93 4.70 -9.82 6.21
N TYR A 94 4.30 -10.43 5.10
CA TYR A 94 4.38 -11.89 4.95
C TYR A 94 5.81 -12.43 5.12
N GLN A 95 6.83 -11.64 4.82
CA GLN A 95 8.25 -11.97 5.03
C GLN A 95 8.60 -12.09 6.53
N MET A 96 7.81 -11.49 7.41
CA MET A 96 7.89 -11.60 8.86
C MET A 96 6.91 -12.64 9.43
N ASP A 97 6.41 -13.55 8.58
CA ASP A 97 5.36 -14.55 8.91
C ASP A 97 4.05 -13.93 9.44
N ASP A 98 3.78 -12.68 9.06
CA ASP A 98 2.57 -11.96 9.40
C ASP A 98 1.72 -11.76 8.12
N ARG A 99 0.64 -12.54 8.02
CA ARG A 99 -0.23 -12.60 6.83
C ARG A 99 -1.49 -11.76 6.96
N LYS A 100 -1.58 -10.89 7.98
CA LYS A 100 -2.75 -10.04 8.17
C LYS A 100 -2.89 -9.01 7.07
N PRO A 101 -4.12 -8.58 6.76
CA PRO A 101 -4.35 -7.43 5.90
C PRO A 101 -3.89 -6.15 6.58
N TYR A 102 -3.28 -5.27 5.81
CA TYR A 102 -2.87 -3.94 6.25
C TYR A 102 -3.29 -2.91 5.23
N ILE A 103 -4.30 -2.09 5.59
CA ILE A 103 -4.72 -0.93 4.83
C ILE A 103 -4.95 0.23 5.79
N TRP A 104 -4.35 1.37 5.48
CA TRP A 104 -4.57 2.63 6.19
C TRP A 104 -5.16 3.67 5.25
N LYS A 105 -5.93 4.59 5.81
CA LYS A 105 -6.48 5.74 5.14
C LYS A 105 -6.15 7.00 5.92
N THR A 106 -5.78 8.06 5.22
CA THR A 106 -5.71 9.43 5.75
C THR A 106 -6.68 10.34 5.00
N ASN A 107 -7.08 11.44 5.64
CA ASN A 107 -7.89 12.50 5.03
C ASN A 107 -7.24 13.89 5.15
N ASP A 108 -6.02 13.96 5.67
CA ASP A 108 -5.34 15.17 6.12
C ASP A 108 -3.84 15.18 5.82
N TYR A 109 -3.45 14.57 4.69
CA TYR A 109 -2.04 14.45 4.27
C TYR A 109 -1.15 13.65 5.25
N GLY A 110 -1.74 12.70 5.97
CA GLY A 110 -1.03 11.82 6.89
C GLY A 110 -0.86 12.36 8.30
N GLU A 111 -1.54 13.45 8.66
CA GLU A 111 -1.56 13.94 10.05
C GLU A 111 -2.30 12.96 10.98
N SER A 112 -3.30 12.27 10.45
CA SER A 112 -3.99 11.17 11.12
C SER A 112 -4.28 10.01 10.17
N TRP A 113 -4.40 8.80 10.75
CA TRP A 113 -4.65 7.57 9.99
C TRP A 113 -5.74 6.72 10.61
N GLU A 114 -6.58 6.16 9.76
CA GLU A 114 -7.58 5.14 10.08
C GLU A 114 -7.10 3.78 9.56
N PHE A 115 -7.20 2.73 10.38
CA PHE A 115 -6.94 1.36 9.96
C PHE A 115 -8.24 0.76 9.43
N ILE A 116 -8.28 0.37 8.15
CA ILE A 116 -9.52 0.09 7.42
C ILE A 116 -9.50 -1.33 6.79
N VAL A 117 -9.60 -2.37 7.59
CA VAL A 117 -9.55 -3.78 7.12
C VAL A 117 -10.76 -4.62 7.50
N ASP A 118 -11.80 -4.01 8.08
CA ASP A 118 -12.96 -4.74 8.59
C ASP A 118 -13.69 -5.48 7.46
N GLY A 119 -13.83 -6.81 7.63
CA GLY A 119 -14.43 -7.70 6.63
C GLY A 119 -13.43 -8.45 5.75
N ILE A 120 -12.17 -8.02 5.69
CA ILE A 120 -11.10 -8.80 5.05
C ILE A 120 -10.71 -9.96 5.97
N ARG A 121 -10.51 -11.14 5.40
CA ARG A 121 -10.07 -12.31 6.16
C ARG A 121 -8.67 -12.07 6.75
N SER A 122 -8.43 -12.61 7.94
CA SER A 122 -7.23 -12.32 8.74
C SER A 122 -5.93 -12.93 8.22
N ASP A 123 -6.00 -13.78 7.19
CA ASP A 123 -4.86 -14.44 6.55
C ASP A 123 -4.64 -13.99 5.10
N ASP A 124 -5.25 -12.86 4.71
CA ASP A 124 -5.18 -12.32 3.35
C ASP A 124 -4.42 -10.98 3.33
N PHE A 125 -3.11 -11.03 3.22
CA PHE A 125 -2.30 -9.82 3.14
C PHE A 125 -2.50 -9.09 1.80
N ILE A 126 -2.55 -7.77 1.87
CA ILE A 126 -2.96 -6.92 0.76
C ILE A 126 -1.74 -6.41 -0.03
N HIS A 127 -1.80 -6.54 -1.34
CA HIS A 127 -0.78 -6.08 -2.27
C HIS A 127 -1.06 -4.67 -2.80
N VAL A 128 -2.34 -4.37 -3.05
CA VAL A 128 -2.78 -3.15 -3.72
C VAL A 128 -4.12 -2.68 -3.17
N VAL A 129 -4.30 -1.37 -3.10
CA VAL A 129 -5.58 -0.69 -2.87
C VAL A 129 -5.73 0.44 -3.87
N ARG A 130 -6.94 0.62 -4.42
CA ARG A 130 -7.27 1.70 -5.36
C ARG A 130 -8.64 2.26 -5.06
N GLU A 131 -8.78 3.59 -5.18
CA GLU A 131 -10.08 4.25 -5.23
C GLU A 131 -10.61 4.27 -6.65
N ASP A 132 -11.92 4.10 -6.80
CA ASP A 132 -12.62 4.27 -8.08
C ASP A 132 -12.46 5.70 -8.60
N ILE A 133 -12.18 5.84 -9.90
CA ILE A 133 -11.88 7.15 -10.50
C ILE A 133 -13.12 8.02 -10.71
N THR A 134 -14.32 7.45 -10.58
CA THR A 134 -15.61 8.12 -10.80
C THR A 134 -16.46 8.22 -9.53
N THR A 135 -16.33 7.27 -8.64
CA THR A 135 -17.17 7.12 -7.43
C THR A 135 -16.33 7.29 -6.17
N PRO A 136 -16.39 8.44 -5.49
CA PRO A 136 -15.65 8.65 -4.26
C PRO A 136 -15.97 7.59 -3.18
N GLY A 137 -14.93 7.05 -2.55
CA GLY A 137 -15.07 6.06 -1.49
C GLY A 137 -15.46 4.65 -1.92
N LEU A 138 -15.60 4.39 -3.22
CA LEU A 138 -15.63 3.03 -3.74
C LEU A 138 -14.17 2.55 -3.87
N LEU A 139 -13.81 1.51 -3.11
CA LEU A 139 -12.44 1.03 -3.04
C LEU A 139 -12.36 -0.43 -3.51
N PHE A 140 -11.24 -0.75 -4.15
CA PHE A 140 -10.86 -2.10 -4.51
C PHE A 140 -9.51 -2.44 -3.88
N ALA A 141 -9.37 -3.65 -3.33
CA ALA A 141 -8.10 -4.14 -2.82
C ALA A 141 -7.80 -5.53 -3.37
N GLY A 142 -6.54 -5.74 -3.73
CA GLY A 142 -6.05 -7.04 -4.19
C GLY A 142 -5.21 -7.70 -3.10
N GLY A 143 -5.61 -8.91 -2.71
CA GLY A 143 -4.95 -9.71 -1.70
C GLY A 143 -4.31 -10.98 -2.25
N GLU A 144 -3.88 -11.85 -1.36
CA GLU A 144 -3.33 -13.17 -1.68
C GLU A 144 -4.40 -14.13 -2.22
N HIS A 145 -5.67 -13.92 -1.84
CA HIS A 145 -6.78 -14.80 -2.15
C HIS A 145 -7.86 -14.18 -3.04
N GLY A 146 -7.59 -13.06 -3.69
CA GLY A 146 -8.52 -12.43 -4.63
C GLY A 146 -8.72 -10.94 -4.40
N VAL A 147 -9.84 -10.44 -4.92
CA VAL A 147 -10.20 -9.01 -4.87
C VAL A 147 -11.24 -8.74 -3.79
N TRP A 148 -11.06 -7.68 -3.08
CA TRP A 148 -11.98 -7.13 -2.10
C TRP A 148 -12.53 -5.80 -2.59
N VAL A 149 -13.77 -5.49 -2.23
CA VAL A 149 -14.46 -4.24 -2.56
C VAL A 149 -15.07 -3.63 -1.31
N SER A 150 -14.95 -2.32 -1.16
CA SER A 150 -15.65 -1.53 -0.15
C SER A 150 -16.49 -0.44 -0.82
N PHE A 151 -17.75 -0.34 -0.44
CA PHE A 151 -18.70 0.67 -0.94
C PHE A 151 -18.87 1.84 0.03
N ASP A 152 -18.16 1.85 1.14
CA ASP A 152 -18.33 2.76 2.25
C ASP A 152 -16.99 3.32 2.78
N ASP A 153 -16.07 3.56 1.82
CA ASP A 153 -14.80 4.25 2.08
C ASP A 153 -13.88 3.48 3.04
N GLY A 154 -13.88 2.15 2.90
CA GLY A 154 -13.03 1.23 3.64
C GLY A 154 -13.59 0.77 4.99
N LYS A 155 -14.79 1.21 5.38
CA LYS A 155 -15.38 0.80 6.67
C LYS A 155 -15.75 -0.67 6.71
N ASN A 156 -16.19 -1.22 5.57
CA ASN A 156 -16.49 -2.64 5.44
C ASN A 156 -16.05 -3.16 4.08
N TRP A 157 -15.39 -4.31 4.08
CA TRP A 157 -14.93 -4.98 2.87
C TRP A 157 -15.71 -6.26 2.61
N LYS A 158 -15.90 -6.58 1.34
CA LYS A 158 -16.53 -7.81 0.86
C LYS A 158 -15.68 -8.41 -0.23
N SER A 159 -15.60 -9.73 -0.28
CA SER A 159 -14.95 -10.42 -1.40
C SER A 159 -15.70 -10.15 -2.71
N LEU A 160 -14.96 -9.77 -3.74
CA LEU A 160 -15.48 -9.58 -5.09
C LEU A 160 -15.32 -10.87 -5.92
N GLY A 161 -15.54 -12.03 -5.34
CA GLY A 161 -15.21 -13.36 -5.88
C GLY A 161 -15.51 -13.59 -7.36
N LEU A 162 -16.62 -13.11 -7.89
CA LEU A 162 -17.04 -13.27 -9.30
C LEU A 162 -16.68 -14.70 -9.82
N ASN A 163 -16.12 -14.79 -11.02
CA ASN A 163 -15.64 -16.04 -11.63
C ASN A 163 -14.11 -16.20 -11.57
N MET A 164 -13.43 -15.40 -10.77
CA MET A 164 -11.98 -15.52 -10.59
C MET A 164 -11.66 -16.71 -9.68
N PRO A 165 -10.58 -17.45 -9.98
CA PRO A 165 -10.07 -18.47 -9.07
C PRO A 165 -9.47 -17.81 -7.80
N ASP A 166 -9.31 -18.59 -6.74
CA ASP A 166 -8.47 -18.21 -5.60
C ASP A 166 -7.02 -18.07 -6.09
N THR A 167 -6.55 -16.83 -6.13
CA THR A 167 -5.22 -16.49 -6.65
C THR A 167 -4.76 -15.15 -6.14
N GLN A 168 -3.46 -15.01 -6.00
CA GLN A 168 -2.82 -13.75 -5.62
C GLN A 168 -3.07 -12.68 -6.67
N ILE A 169 -3.46 -11.50 -6.21
CA ILE A 169 -3.60 -10.30 -7.04
C ILE A 169 -2.33 -9.48 -6.89
N SER A 170 -1.56 -9.41 -7.96
CA SER A 170 -0.28 -8.68 -7.95
C SER A 170 -0.48 -7.17 -8.04
N ASP A 171 -1.43 -6.72 -8.85
CA ASP A 171 -1.84 -5.32 -9.01
C ASP A 171 -3.24 -5.24 -9.60
N LEU A 172 -3.89 -4.08 -9.46
CA LEU A 172 -5.14 -3.77 -10.13
C LEU A 172 -5.18 -2.29 -10.55
N ILE A 173 -5.90 -2.03 -11.62
CA ILE A 173 -6.12 -0.69 -12.16
C ILE A 173 -7.62 -0.48 -12.30
N VAL A 174 -8.09 0.68 -11.85
CA VAL A 174 -9.49 1.10 -12.02
C VAL A 174 -9.56 2.11 -13.14
N THR A 175 -10.42 1.85 -14.13
CA THR A 175 -10.72 2.74 -15.24
C THR A 175 -12.15 3.30 -15.09
N ASP A 176 -12.61 4.10 -16.05
CA ASP A 176 -13.98 4.64 -16.07
C ASP A 176 -15.07 3.56 -16.26
N LYS A 177 -14.70 2.36 -16.70
CA LYS A 177 -15.65 1.27 -17.02
C LYS A 177 -15.31 -0.06 -16.40
N ASP A 178 -14.04 -0.32 -16.13
CA ASP A 178 -13.55 -1.63 -15.80
C ASP A 178 -12.57 -1.59 -14.63
N VAL A 179 -12.50 -2.67 -13.89
CA VAL A 179 -11.40 -2.99 -12.98
C VAL A 179 -10.57 -4.09 -13.63
N VAL A 180 -9.33 -3.75 -13.98
CA VAL A 180 -8.39 -4.69 -14.59
C VAL A 180 -7.51 -5.28 -13.51
N VAL A 181 -7.47 -6.60 -13.40
CA VAL A 181 -6.81 -7.32 -12.31
C VAL A 181 -5.68 -8.17 -12.85
N GLY A 182 -4.46 -7.88 -12.43
CA GLY A 182 -3.27 -8.68 -12.72
C GLY A 182 -3.02 -9.73 -11.63
N THR A 183 -3.02 -11.00 -12.00
CA THR A 183 -2.81 -12.10 -11.05
C THR A 183 -1.40 -12.66 -11.11
N HIS A 184 -0.99 -13.34 -10.05
CA HIS A 184 0.27 -14.07 -10.04
C HIS A 184 0.09 -15.46 -10.67
N GLY A 185 0.40 -15.55 -11.98
CA GLY A 185 0.42 -16.82 -12.73
C GLY A 185 -0.95 -17.33 -13.22
N ARG A 186 -2.03 -16.52 -13.13
CA ARG A 186 -3.38 -16.88 -13.59
C ARG A 186 -3.95 -15.90 -14.64
N SER A 187 -3.10 -15.16 -15.36
CA SER A 187 -3.51 -14.20 -16.39
C SER A 187 -4.03 -12.86 -15.83
N ILE A 188 -4.66 -12.09 -16.71
CA ILE A 188 -5.28 -10.79 -16.44
C ILE A 188 -6.78 -10.95 -16.61
N TYR A 189 -7.55 -10.38 -15.70
CA TYR A 189 -9.02 -10.36 -15.70
C TYR A 189 -9.54 -8.95 -15.88
#